data_b88e2109f4d33d1d726009e673eeaeaf
#
_entry.id   b88e2109f4d33d1d726009e673eeaeaf
#
_cell.length_a   1.000
_cell.length_b   1.000
_cell.length_c   1.000
_cell.angle_alpha   90.00
_cell.angle_beta   90.00
_cell.angle_gamma   90.00
#
_symmetry.space_group_name_H-M   'P 1'
#
loop_
_entity.id
_entity.type
_entity.pdbx_description
1 polymer ?
#
loop_
_entity_poly.entity_id
_entity_poly.type
_entity_poly.pdbx_seq_one_letter_code
_entity_poly.pdbx_strand_id
1 'polypeptide(L)'
;MSSNSSVILPDPRHYGDASHPWFQLSREALHGAVAACCGGGQDAVIDEALGAAPSAAAYAQLRATVCDVAHHAVGAASGDTLLARVFALPLIVVTGSRKPLTLSGALPDIAAVTDLFLQKGVLGKTQNFGIGNALCTLETLDTVRMSEVYAWTGAAGAARRELPPAALVMENPGEQVHLRFLVGAGIAPANEPALTETASNIGAWGMALTKMLAEQLAQAGAEILPMARPPADLLRASYAGRTAQLETACNLFASNAVRRFRSASGDPVAILSTHDNGDLRLTMSQPFDDQMVEGFRWPLHPLDDLPAITAMIVELLGACRVTRIEAAPHVLAENNALGLPWFPALREWPVAAGH
;
A
#
# COMPACT_ATOMS: atom_id res chain seq x y z
N MET A 1 15.81 28.09 16.62
CA MET A 1 16.38 27.18 15.61
C MET A 1 16.53 25.83 16.29
N SER A 2 15.49 25.00 16.19
CA SER A 2 15.50 23.65 16.77
C SER A 2 16.37 22.75 15.88
N SER A 3 17.42 22.19 16.47
CA SER A 3 18.23 21.16 15.82
C SER A 3 17.28 20.00 15.49
N ASN A 4 17.04 19.75 14.20
CA ASN A 4 16.46 18.50 13.73
C ASN A 4 17.46 17.38 14.06
N SER A 5 17.41 16.89 15.28
CA SER A 5 18.06 15.62 15.60
C SER A 5 17.32 14.57 14.76
N SER A 6 18.00 14.02 13.77
CA SER A 6 17.44 12.92 12.98
C SER A 6 17.11 11.79 13.92
N VAL A 7 15.83 11.44 14.00
CA VAL A 7 15.35 10.28 14.74
C VAL A 7 15.87 9.04 14.01
N ILE A 8 16.80 8.32 14.62
CA ILE A 8 17.36 7.08 14.07
C ILE A 8 16.78 5.92 14.86
N LEU A 9 16.07 5.04 14.18
CA LEU A 9 15.49 3.82 14.75
C LEU A 9 16.21 2.58 14.18
N PRO A 10 16.40 1.53 14.99
CA PRO A 10 16.88 0.25 14.48
C PRO A 10 15.84 -0.37 13.52
N ASP A 11 16.31 -1.01 12.47
CA ASP A 11 15.44 -1.75 11.55
C ASP A 11 15.02 -3.08 12.20
N PRO A 12 13.72 -3.30 12.46
CA PRO A 12 13.25 -4.51 13.13
C PRO A 12 12.98 -5.65 12.16
N ARG A 13 13.20 -5.46 10.87
CA ARG A 13 12.88 -6.47 9.87
C ARG A 13 13.90 -7.59 9.89
N HIS A 14 13.39 -8.81 9.92
CA HIS A 14 14.22 -10.01 9.77
C HIS A 14 14.18 -10.43 8.29
N TYR A 15 15.36 -10.48 7.70
CA TYR A 15 15.55 -11.04 6.39
C TYR A 15 15.98 -12.50 6.52
N GLY A 16 15.52 -13.35 5.57
CA GLY A 16 15.89 -14.77 5.56
C GLY A 16 17.39 -14.99 5.35
N ASP A 17 17.85 -16.16 5.69
CA ASP A 17 19.18 -16.59 5.33
C ASP A 17 19.29 -16.73 3.81
N ALA A 18 20.44 -16.38 3.23
CA ALA A 18 20.69 -16.46 1.77
C ALA A 18 20.72 -17.91 1.24
N SER A 19 19.94 -18.81 1.84
CA SER A 19 19.93 -20.24 1.54
C SER A 19 19.06 -20.61 0.35
N HIS A 20 18.10 -19.76 -0.04
CA HIS A 20 17.25 -20.09 -1.17
C HIS A 20 18.06 -20.03 -2.49
N PRO A 21 18.05 -21.11 -3.29
CA PRO A 21 18.94 -21.23 -4.47
C PRO A 21 18.78 -20.13 -5.51
N TRP A 22 17.61 -19.51 -5.57
CA TRP A 22 17.30 -18.47 -6.55
C TRP A 22 18.17 -17.22 -6.41
N PHE A 23 18.66 -16.91 -5.20
CA PHE A 23 19.53 -15.74 -5.00
C PHE A 23 20.96 -15.94 -5.48
N GLN A 24 21.30 -17.17 -5.89
CA GLN A 24 22.59 -17.51 -6.50
C GLN A 24 22.52 -17.60 -8.04
N LEU A 25 21.31 -17.47 -8.61
CA LEU A 25 21.10 -17.57 -10.06
C LEU A 25 21.52 -16.28 -10.78
N SER A 26 21.98 -16.41 -12.01
CA SER A 26 22.07 -15.28 -12.93
C SER A 26 20.66 -14.71 -13.21
N ARG A 27 20.59 -13.47 -13.66
CA ARG A 27 19.31 -12.82 -13.99
C ARG A 27 18.47 -13.63 -14.97
N GLU A 28 19.11 -14.20 -16.00
CA GLU A 28 18.44 -15.01 -17.01
C GLU A 28 17.93 -16.35 -16.44
N ALA A 29 18.75 -17.03 -15.64
CA ALA A 29 18.36 -18.26 -14.97
C ALA A 29 17.23 -18.03 -13.97
N LEU A 30 17.26 -16.93 -13.21
CA LEU A 30 16.20 -16.54 -12.30
C LEU A 30 14.89 -16.29 -13.06
N HIS A 31 14.94 -15.53 -14.17
CA HIS A 31 13.76 -15.29 -15.01
C HIS A 31 13.18 -16.61 -15.53
N GLY A 32 14.01 -17.54 -15.99
CA GLY A 32 13.58 -18.87 -16.42
C GLY A 32 12.93 -19.69 -15.30
N ALA A 33 13.52 -19.67 -14.09
CA ALA A 33 12.97 -20.37 -12.93
C ALA A 33 11.58 -19.81 -12.51
N VAL A 34 11.45 -18.48 -12.45
CA VAL A 34 10.18 -17.83 -12.16
C VAL A 34 9.13 -18.15 -13.23
N ALA A 35 9.51 -18.10 -14.51
CA ALA A 35 8.60 -18.43 -15.62
C ALA A 35 8.11 -19.88 -15.55
N ALA A 36 8.99 -20.81 -15.21
CA ALA A 36 8.60 -22.21 -15.01
C ALA A 36 7.61 -22.37 -13.85
N CYS A 37 7.83 -21.68 -12.74
CA CYS A 37 6.91 -21.70 -11.60
C CYS A 37 5.55 -21.09 -11.95
N CYS A 38 5.51 -19.93 -12.61
CA CYS A 38 4.25 -19.30 -13.05
C CYS A 38 3.50 -20.22 -14.03
N GLY A 39 4.19 -20.78 -15.02
CA GLY A 39 3.59 -21.69 -16.01
C GLY A 39 3.13 -23.02 -15.40
N GLY A 40 3.76 -23.47 -14.32
CA GLY A 40 3.43 -24.70 -13.59
C GLY A 40 2.46 -24.53 -12.42
N GLY A 41 1.99 -23.31 -12.12
CA GLY A 41 1.11 -23.05 -10.99
C GLY A 41 1.79 -23.23 -9.61
N GLN A 42 3.11 -23.03 -9.55
CA GLN A 42 3.92 -23.25 -8.34
C GLN A 42 4.17 -21.96 -7.54
N ASP A 43 3.11 -21.20 -7.29
CA ASP A 43 3.20 -19.92 -6.57
C ASP A 43 3.82 -20.06 -5.18
N ALA A 44 3.61 -21.19 -4.49
CA ALA A 44 4.21 -21.43 -3.18
C ALA A 44 5.75 -21.37 -3.19
N VAL A 45 6.39 -21.75 -4.29
CA VAL A 45 7.85 -21.64 -4.44
C VAL A 45 8.29 -20.18 -4.58
N ILE A 46 7.48 -19.37 -5.26
CA ILE A 46 7.71 -17.91 -5.38
C ILE A 46 7.58 -17.25 -4.01
N ASP A 47 6.53 -17.60 -3.25
CA ASP A 47 6.28 -17.05 -1.90
C ASP A 47 7.41 -17.45 -0.94
N GLU A 48 7.86 -18.72 -0.98
CA GLU A 48 8.99 -19.20 -0.19
C GLU A 48 10.27 -18.43 -0.51
N ALA A 49 10.56 -18.25 -1.82
CA ALA A 49 11.73 -17.49 -2.23
C ALA A 49 11.67 -16.02 -1.80
N LEU A 50 10.50 -15.37 -1.90
CA LEU A 50 10.32 -14.01 -1.42
C LEU A 50 10.50 -13.92 0.11
N GLY A 51 9.94 -14.87 0.86
CA GLY A 51 10.10 -14.95 2.31
C GLY A 51 11.53 -15.22 2.78
N ALA A 52 12.33 -15.91 1.95
CA ALA A 52 13.73 -16.21 2.21
C ALA A 52 14.71 -15.15 1.67
N ALA A 53 14.22 -13.99 1.23
CA ALA A 53 15.09 -12.94 0.68
C ALA A 53 16.09 -12.43 1.73
N PRO A 54 17.41 -12.42 1.41
CA PRO A 54 18.44 -12.05 2.38
C PRO A 54 18.55 -10.54 2.60
N SER A 55 17.84 -9.75 1.85
CA SER A 55 17.82 -8.28 1.97
C SER A 55 16.64 -7.67 1.22
N ALA A 56 16.33 -6.41 1.52
CA ALA A 56 15.34 -5.63 0.78
C ALA A 56 15.66 -5.55 -0.73
N ALA A 57 16.94 -5.42 -1.08
CA ALA A 57 17.37 -5.37 -2.49
C ALA A 57 17.11 -6.70 -3.22
N ALA A 58 17.42 -7.83 -2.58
CA ALA A 58 17.15 -9.16 -3.12
C ALA A 58 15.64 -9.40 -3.27
N TYR A 59 14.86 -9.02 -2.28
CA TYR A 59 13.39 -9.06 -2.32
C TYR A 59 12.86 -8.24 -3.50
N ALA A 60 13.31 -6.99 -3.63
CA ALA A 60 12.91 -6.09 -4.71
C ALA A 60 13.24 -6.65 -6.10
N GLN A 61 14.45 -7.22 -6.25
CA GLN A 61 14.89 -7.82 -7.50
C GLN A 61 14.02 -9.04 -7.88
N LEU A 62 13.78 -9.95 -6.94
CA LEU A 62 12.95 -11.13 -7.20
C LEU A 62 11.51 -10.71 -7.55
N ARG A 63 10.95 -9.78 -6.79
CA ARG A 63 9.61 -9.26 -7.04
C ARG A 63 9.48 -8.59 -8.42
N ALA A 64 10.49 -7.81 -8.83
CA ALA A 64 10.52 -7.22 -10.18
C ALA A 64 10.55 -8.30 -11.25
N THR A 65 11.35 -9.37 -11.05
CA THR A 65 11.40 -10.50 -11.98
C THR A 65 10.05 -11.22 -12.10
N VAL A 66 9.34 -11.40 -10.98
CA VAL A 66 7.99 -11.99 -10.96
C VAL A 66 7.01 -11.14 -11.77
N CYS A 67 7.04 -9.82 -11.58
CA CYS A 67 6.21 -8.90 -12.36
C CYS A 67 6.54 -8.95 -13.86
N ASP A 68 7.82 -8.97 -14.21
CA ASP A 68 8.25 -9.00 -15.60
C ASP A 68 7.80 -10.30 -16.30
N VAL A 69 7.92 -11.43 -15.61
CA VAL A 69 7.50 -12.75 -16.11
C VAL A 69 5.98 -12.83 -16.28
N ALA A 70 5.21 -12.23 -15.38
CA ALA A 70 3.77 -12.28 -15.45
C ALA A 70 3.17 -11.56 -16.68
N HIS A 71 3.98 -10.79 -17.42
CA HIS A 71 3.54 -10.08 -18.61
C HIS A 71 4.04 -10.79 -19.88
N HIS A 72 3.10 -11.36 -20.63
CA HIS A 72 3.44 -12.10 -21.87
C HIS A 72 3.54 -11.22 -23.10
N ALA A 73 4.49 -11.54 -23.96
CA ALA A 73 4.51 -11.06 -25.33
C ALA A 73 3.37 -11.71 -26.14
N VAL A 74 2.44 -10.91 -26.64
CA VAL A 74 1.27 -11.37 -27.41
C VAL A 74 1.42 -11.11 -28.90
N GLY A 75 2.49 -10.45 -29.32
CA GLY A 75 2.74 -10.15 -30.72
C GLY A 75 3.72 -9.00 -30.92
N ALA A 76 3.80 -8.53 -32.14
CA ALA A 76 4.54 -7.34 -32.52
C ALA A 76 3.68 -6.46 -33.43
N ALA A 77 3.68 -5.16 -33.21
CA ALA A 77 3.05 -4.19 -34.10
C ALA A 77 4.02 -3.05 -34.37
N SER A 78 4.18 -2.71 -35.63
CA SER A 78 5.06 -1.61 -36.09
C SER A 78 6.50 -1.71 -35.57
N GLY A 79 7.01 -2.94 -35.34
CA GLY A 79 8.36 -3.18 -34.81
C GLY A 79 8.47 -3.26 -33.29
N ASP A 80 7.42 -2.91 -32.54
CA ASP A 80 7.39 -2.99 -31.07
C ASP A 80 6.78 -4.31 -30.61
N THR A 81 7.38 -4.92 -29.60
CA THR A 81 6.79 -6.06 -28.90
C THR A 81 5.56 -5.59 -28.11
N LEU A 82 4.45 -6.29 -28.30
CA LEU A 82 3.23 -6.05 -27.53
C LEU A 82 3.15 -6.99 -26.34
N LEU A 83 2.86 -6.44 -25.18
CA LEU A 83 2.66 -7.18 -23.93
C LEU A 83 1.21 -7.08 -23.47
N ALA A 84 0.62 -8.21 -23.11
CA ALA A 84 -0.58 -8.23 -22.31
C ALA A 84 -0.21 -7.86 -20.87
N ARG A 85 -0.91 -6.90 -20.31
CA ARG A 85 -0.62 -6.37 -18.98
C ARG A 85 -1.88 -6.32 -18.12
N VAL A 86 -1.75 -6.74 -16.88
CA VAL A 86 -2.73 -6.51 -15.83
C VAL A 86 -2.24 -5.33 -15.00
N PHE A 87 -3.13 -4.43 -14.65
CA PHE A 87 -2.81 -3.29 -13.80
C PHE A 87 -3.85 -3.12 -12.70
N ALA A 88 -3.46 -2.48 -11.62
CA ALA A 88 -4.34 -2.03 -10.57
C ALA A 88 -4.12 -0.55 -10.28
N LEU A 89 -5.19 0.11 -9.88
CA LEU A 89 -5.22 1.51 -9.50
C LEU A 89 -5.64 1.60 -8.04
N PRO A 90 -4.74 2.02 -7.12
CA PRO A 90 -5.10 2.14 -5.72
C PRO A 90 -5.96 3.39 -5.47
N LEU A 91 -7.02 3.21 -4.71
CA LEU A 91 -7.99 4.22 -4.31
C LEU A 91 -8.09 4.23 -2.79
N ILE A 92 -7.90 5.39 -2.18
CA ILE A 92 -8.07 5.57 -0.74
C ILE A 92 -9.47 6.08 -0.46
N VAL A 93 -10.20 5.33 0.35
CA VAL A 93 -11.56 5.65 0.79
C VAL A 93 -11.53 6.01 2.26
N VAL A 94 -12.10 7.15 2.63
CA VAL A 94 -12.17 7.63 4.00
C VAL A 94 -13.61 7.67 4.46
N THR A 95 -13.86 7.21 5.68
CA THR A 95 -15.18 7.22 6.31
C THR A 95 -15.19 8.14 7.53
N GLY A 96 -16.21 8.97 7.63
CA GLY A 96 -16.37 9.89 8.76
C GLY A 96 -16.90 9.23 10.06
N SER A 97 -17.35 7.99 9.98
CA SER A 97 -18.03 7.29 11.08
C SER A 97 -17.20 6.12 11.61
N ARG A 98 -17.15 5.97 12.93
CA ARG A 98 -16.63 4.76 13.59
C ARG A 98 -17.65 3.61 13.63
N LYS A 99 -18.80 3.78 12.98
CA LYS A 99 -19.80 2.70 12.90
C LYS A 99 -19.37 1.70 11.84
N PRO A 100 -19.74 0.42 12.01
CA PRO A 100 -19.53 -0.57 10.95
C PRO A 100 -20.15 -0.07 9.65
N LEU A 101 -19.36 -0.04 8.60
CA LEU A 101 -19.77 0.39 7.27
C LEU A 101 -19.63 -0.79 6.32
N THR A 102 -20.60 -0.96 5.43
CA THR A 102 -20.51 -1.92 4.36
C THR A 102 -20.30 -1.16 3.06
N LEU A 103 -19.09 -1.27 2.48
CA LEU A 103 -18.79 -0.69 1.18
C LEU A 103 -19.06 -1.74 0.10
N SER A 104 -19.99 -1.43 -0.79
CA SER A 104 -20.16 -2.22 -2.01
C SER A 104 -18.96 -1.98 -2.94
N GLY A 105 -18.29 -3.04 -3.36
CA GLY A 105 -17.24 -2.96 -4.37
C GLY A 105 -17.78 -2.89 -5.80
N ALA A 106 -19.07 -3.19 -6.03
CA ALA A 106 -19.62 -3.22 -7.39
C ALA A 106 -19.54 -1.84 -8.06
N LEU A 107 -19.04 -1.82 -9.28
CA LEU A 107 -19.05 -0.64 -10.16
C LEU A 107 -20.31 -0.66 -10.97
N PRO A 108 -21.26 0.26 -10.74
CA PRO A 108 -22.55 0.24 -11.46
C PRO A 108 -22.41 0.66 -12.91
N ASP A 109 -21.38 1.41 -13.27
CA ASP A 109 -21.18 1.91 -14.64
C ASP A 109 -19.72 1.76 -15.10
N ILE A 110 -19.36 0.54 -15.50
CA ILE A 110 -18.05 0.23 -16.09
C ILE A 110 -17.83 0.98 -17.39
N ALA A 111 -18.89 1.17 -18.17
CA ALA A 111 -18.81 1.84 -19.45
C ALA A 111 -18.39 3.31 -19.27
N ALA A 112 -18.98 4.01 -18.30
CA ALA A 112 -18.62 5.37 -17.99
C ALA A 112 -17.15 5.52 -17.54
N VAL A 113 -16.62 4.58 -16.77
CA VAL A 113 -15.17 4.58 -16.39
C VAL A 113 -14.29 4.34 -17.61
N THR A 114 -14.67 3.42 -18.48
CA THR A 114 -13.95 3.13 -19.73
C THR A 114 -13.96 4.35 -20.66
N ASP A 115 -15.11 4.98 -20.84
CA ASP A 115 -15.26 6.19 -21.65
C ASP A 115 -14.44 7.35 -21.09
N LEU A 116 -14.41 7.51 -19.78
CA LEU A 116 -13.54 8.49 -19.12
C LEU A 116 -12.06 8.27 -19.48
N PHE A 117 -11.59 7.03 -19.42
CA PHE A 117 -10.19 6.71 -19.75
C PHE A 117 -9.87 6.97 -21.22
N LEU A 118 -10.79 6.65 -22.12
CA LEU A 118 -10.66 6.96 -23.54
C LEU A 118 -10.63 8.47 -23.78
N GLN A 119 -11.60 9.21 -23.25
CA GLN A 119 -11.72 10.68 -23.44
C GLN A 119 -10.53 11.44 -22.87
N LYS A 120 -9.93 10.95 -21.79
CA LYS A 120 -8.77 11.58 -21.14
C LYS A 120 -7.43 11.11 -21.68
N GLY A 121 -7.42 10.24 -22.68
CA GLY A 121 -6.20 9.69 -23.28
C GLY A 121 -5.36 8.85 -22.31
N VAL A 122 -5.99 8.29 -21.27
CA VAL A 122 -5.32 7.50 -20.23
C VAL A 122 -4.77 6.20 -20.80
N LEU A 123 -5.45 5.64 -21.80
CA LEU A 123 -5.08 4.36 -22.40
C LEU A 123 -3.84 4.45 -23.31
N GLY A 124 -3.43 5.65 -23.74
CA GLY A 124 -2.30 5.81 -24.65
C GLY A 124 -2.41 4.92 -25.88
N LYS A 125 -1.47 3.99 -26.07
CA LYS A 125 -1.48 2.98 -27.15
C LYS A 125 -2.07 1.63 -26.72
N THR A 126 -2.66 1.54 -25.55
CA THR A 126 -3.25 0.30 -25.05
C THR A 126 -4.47 -0.10 -25.88
N GLN A 127 -4.47 -1.35 -26.28
CA GLN A 127 -5.55 -1.99 -27.08
C GLN A 127 -6.21 -3.08 -26.23
N ASN A 128 -7.39 -3.54 -26.65
CA ASN A 128 -8.16 -4.59 -25.96
C ASN A 128 -8.29 -4.36 -24.45
N PHE A 129 -8.59 -3.09 -24.12
CA PHE A 129 -8.73 -2.65 -22.74
C PHE A 129 -10.01 -3.17 -22.10
N GLY A 130 -9.90 -3.60 -20.86
CA GLY A 130 -11.03 -3.96 -20.02
C GLY A 130 -10.73 -3.69 -18.56
N ILE A 131 -11.77 -3.34 -17.80
CA ILE A 131 -11.72 -3.19 -16.34
C ILE A 131 -12.66 -4.18 -15.67
N GLY A 132 -12.34 -4.53 -14.43
CA GLY A 132 -13.19 -5.38 -13.60
C GLY A 132 -14.51 -4.67 -13.23
N ASN A 133 -15.52 -5.46 -12.93
CA ASN A 133 -16.85 -5.00 -12.56
C ASN A 133 -16.97 -4.55 -11.09
N ALA A 134 -15.89 -4.61 -10.35
CA ALA A 134 -15.88 -4.31 -8.93
C ALA A 134 -14.53 -3.73 -8.47
N LEU A 135 -14.58 -2.93 -7.39
CA LEU A 135 -13.40 -2.52 -6.64
C LEU A 135 -12.94 -3.68 -5.74
N CYS A 136 -11.68 -4.06 -5.87
CA CYS A 136 -11.08 -5.12 -5.07
C CYS A 136 -10.51 -4.56 -3.75
N THR A 137 -10.51 -5.38 -2.70
CA THR A 137 -9.74 -5.10 -1.47
C THR A 137 -8.29 -5.54 -1.63
N LEU A 138 -7.42 -5.12 -0.71
CA LEU A 138 -6.06 -5.62 -0.66
C LEU A 138 -6.03 -7.15 -0.49
N GLU A 139 -6.85 -7.68 0.40
CA GLU A 139 -6.97 -9.13 0.63
C GLU A 139 -7.36 -9.87 -0.65
N THR A 140 -8.35 -9.35 -1.40
CA THR A 140 -8.72 -9.94 -2.70
C THR A 140 -7.56 -9.88 -3.69
N LEU A 141 -6.81 -8.78 -3.72
CA LEU A 141 -5.67 -8.62 -4.61
C LEU A 141 -4.54 -9.59 -4.25
N ASP A 142 -4.28 -9.76 -2.96
CA ASP A 142 -3.24 -10.66 -2.44
C ASP A 142 -3.58 -12.15 -2.64
N THR A 143 -4.86 -12.50 -2.89
CA THR A 143 -5.25 -13.86 -3.29
C THR A 143 -4.99 -14.16 -4.76
N VAL A 144 -4.76 -13.13 -5.59
CA VAL A 144 -4.46 -13.32 -7.02
C VAL A 144 -3.05 -13.90 -7.18
N ARG A 145 -2.97 -15.10 -7.69
CA ARG A 145 -1.71 -15.80 -7.90
C ARG A 145 -0.99 -15.30 -9.16
N MET A 146 0.34 -15.24 -9.11
CA MET A 146 1.12 -14.83 -10.27
C MET A 146 1.01 -15.82 -11.43
N SER A 147 0.81 -17.10 -11.16
CA SER A 147 0.46 -18.10 -12.18
C SER A 147 -0.89 -17.81 -12.86
N GLU A 148 -1.85 -17.26 -12.14
CA GLU A 148 -3.13 -16.83 -12.74
C GLU A 148 -2.93 -15.61 -13.65
N VAL A 149 -2.16 -14.62 -13.19
CA VAL A 149 -1.81 -13.44 -14.02
C VAL A 149 -1.06 -13.90 -15.26
N TYR A 150 -0.11 -14.81 -15.11
CA TYR A 150 0.62 -15.44 -16.21
C TYR A 150 -0.31 -16.13 -17.22
N ALA A 151 -1.28 -16.90 -16.72
CA ALA A 151 -2.27 -17.56 -17.58
C ALA A 151 -3.20 -16.55 -18.29
N TRP A 152 -3.59 -15.47 -17.59
CA TRP A 152 -4.43 -14.42 -18.18
C TRP A 152 -3.72 -13.67 -19.29
N THR A 153 -2.47 -13.31 -19.07
CA THR A 153 -1.65 -12.60 -20.08
C THR A 153 -1.25 -13.50 -21.23
N GLY A 154 -1.06 -14.81 -21.00
CA GLY A 154 -0.73 -15.79 -22.03
C GLY A 154 -1.88 -16.18 -22.95
N ALA A 155 -3.12 -16.09 -22.47
CA ALA A 155 -4.31 -16.30 -23.29
C ALA A 155 -4.61 -15.02 -24.09
N ALA A 156 -3.95 -14.86 -25.23
CA ALA A 156 -4.04 -13.68 -26.08
C ALA A 156 -5.48 -13.19 -26.26
N GLY A 157 -5.83 -12.06 -25.67
CA GLY A 157 -7.14 -11.43 -25.78
C GLY A 157 -8.17 -11.85 -24.72
N ALA A 158 -7.86 -12.69 -23.75
CA ALA A 158 -8.76 -13.05 -22.65
C ALA A 158 -8.88 -11.94 -21.58
N ALA A 159 -8.78 -10.70 -21.96
CA ALA A 159 -8.85 -9.52 -21.10
C ALA A 159 -10.19 -9.32 -20.38
N ARG A 160 -11.15 -10.21 -20.53
CA ARG A 160 -12.43 -10.18 -19.83
C ARG A 160 -12.61 -11.40 -18.94
N ARG A 161 -11.68 -11.60 -18.01
CA ARG A 161 -12.02 -12.48 -16.90
C ARG A 161 -12.82 -11.66 -15.89
N GLU A 162 -13.96 -12.20 -15.49
CA GLU A 162 -14.66 -11.70 -14.33
C GLU A 162 -13.74 -11.87 -13.14
N LEU A 163 -13.19 -10.77 -12.65
CA LEU A 163 -12.57 -10.75 -11.34
C LEU A 163 -13.64 -11.20 -10.33
N PRO A 164 -13.26 -11.94 -9.29
CA PRO A 164 -14.23 -12.37 -8.29
C PRO A 164 -15.08 -11.16 -7.89
N PRO A 165 -16.42 -11.32 -7.83
CA PRO A 165 -17.28 -10.23 -7.40
C PRO A 165 -16.78 -9.74 -6.06
N ALA A 166 -16.57 -8.45 -5.92
CA ALA A 166 -16.19 -7.89 -4.64
C ALA A 166 -17.30 -8.24 -3.65
N ALA A 167 -16.97 -9.08 -2.69
CA ALA A 167 -17.84 -9.34 -1.57
C ALA A 167 -18.14 -8.00 -0.87
N LEU A 168 -19.32 -7.89 -0.31
CA LEU A 168 -19.61 -6.83 0.65
C LEU A 168 -18.63 -7.00 1.81
N VAL A 169 -17.67 -6.10 1.92
CA VAL A 169 -16.70 -6.14 2.99
C VAL A 169 -17.25 -5.29 4.14
N MET A 170 -17.49 -5.94 5.27
CA MET A 170 -17.72 -5.23 6.52
C MET A 170 -16.38 -4.65 6.96
N GLU A 171 -16.31 -3.34 6.94
CA GLU A 171 -15.14 -2.63 7.42
C GLU A 171 -15.02 -2.75 8.94
N ASN A 172 -13.80 -2.91 9.42
CA ASN A 172 -13.54 -3.02 10.85
C ASN A 172 -14.06 -1.79 11.60
N PRO A 173 -14.82 -1.97 12.70
CA PRO A 173 -15.26 -0.85 13.52
C PRO A 173 -14.03 -0.08 14.02
N GLY A 174 -13.93 1.19 13.64
CA GLY A 174 -12.82 2.05 14.05
C GLY A 174 -11.79 2.34 12.95
N GLU A 175 -11.72 1.57 11.88
CA GLU A 175 -10.98 1.95 10.70
C GLU A 175 -11.69 3.08 9.97
N GLN A 176 -10.95 4.13 9.64
CA GLN A 176 -11.46 5.29 8.90
C GLN A 176 -10.87 5.39 7.50
N VAL A 177 -9.83 4.62 7.21
CA VAL A 177 -9.11 4.65 5.93
C VAL A 177 -9.09 3.25 5.33
N HIS A 178 -9.71 3.12 4.19
CA HIS A 178 -9.85 1.83 3.50
C HIS A 178 -9.16 1.90 2.14
N LEU A 179 -8.56 0.80 1.74
CA LEU A 179 -7.90 0.66 0.45
C LEU A 179 -8.77 -0.16 -0.50
N ARG A 180 -8.96 0.36 -1.70
CA ARG A 180 -9.65 -0.31 -2.81
C ARG A 180 -8.79 -0.25 -4.06
N PHE A 181 -9.02 -1.16 -4.98
CA PHE A 181 -8.33 -1.20 -6.27
C PHE A 181 -9.32 -1.33 -7.41
N LEU A 182 -9.16 -0.48 -8.39
CA LEU A 182 -9.72 -0.70 -9.71
C LEU A 182 -8.71 -1.52 -10.51
N VAL A 183 -9.10 -2.73 -10.91
CA VAL A 183 -8.22 -3.65 -11.65
C VAL A 183 -8.67 -3.75 -13.10
N GLY A 184 -7.71 -3.80 -14.00
CA GLY A 184 -7.99 -3.95 -15.41
C GLY A 184 -6.82 -4.62 -16.15
N ALA A 185 -7.04 -4.84 -17.44
CA ALA A 185 -6.06 -5.41 -18.34
C ALA A 185 -6.11 -4.75 -19.72
N GLY A 186 -5.00 -4.83 -20.45
CA GLY A 186 -4.90 -4.34 -21.81
C GLY A 186 -3.62 -4.82 -22.48
N ILE A 187 -3.51 -4.58 -23.78
CA ILE A 187 -2.32 -4.89 -24.56
C ILE A 187 -1.63 -3.57 -24.92
N ALA A 188 -0.40 -3.41 -24.49
CA ALA A 188 0.41 -2.21 -24.74
C ALA A 188 1.80 -2.56 -25.26
N PRO A 189 2.50 -1.62 -25.97
CA PRO A 189 3.91 -1.77 -26.30
C PRO A 189 4.76 -2.05 -25.05
N ALA A 190 5.80 -2.87 -25.19
CA ALA A 190 6.65 -3.29 -24.08
C ALA A 190 7.31 -2.12 -23.33
N ASN A 191 7.59 -1.04 -24.03
CA ASN A 191 8.18 0.19 -23.52
C ASN A 191 7.17 1.20 -22.96
N GLU A 192 5.86 0.89 -23.00
CA GLU A 192 4.80 1.77 -22.50
C GLU A 192 4.01 1.09 -21.36
N PRO A 193 3.56 1.84 -20.35
CA PRO A 193 2.68 1.31 -19.32
C PRO A 193 1.28 1.02 -19.90
N ALA A 194 0.50 0.18 -19.21
CA ALA A 194 -0.89 -0.11 -19.60
C ALA A 194 -1.80 1.12 -19.54
N LEU A 195 -1.47 2.07 -18.67
CA LEU A 195 -2.12 3.37 -18.56
C LEU A 195 -1.04 4.46 -18.54
N THR A 196 -1.30 5.59 -19.22
CA THR A 196 -0.34 6.69 -19.26
C THR A 196 -0.16 7.33 -17.88
N GLU A 197 1.11 7.44 -17.46
CA GLU A 197 1.51 7.88 -16.11
C GLU A 197 1.99 9.33 -16.06
N THR A 198 1.71 10.14 -17.06
CA THR A 198 2.18 11.52 -17.02
C THR A 198 1.55 12.26 -15.84
N ALA A 199 2.36 12.81 -14.96
CA ALA A 199 1.92 13.50 -13.74
C ALA A 199 0.89 14.61 -14.02
N SER A 200 0.99 15.29 -15.16
CA SER A 200 0.04 16.29 -15.63
C SER A 200 -1.33 15.70 -15.99
N ASN A 201 -1.39 14.43 -16.38
CA ASN A 201 -2.63 13.76 -16.75
C ASN A 201 -3.31 13.10 -15.56
N ILE A 202 -2.56 12.53 -14.61
CA ILE A 202 -3.11 11.86 -13.42
C ILE A 202 -4.01 12.81 -12.64
N GLY A 203 -3.58 14.07 -12.43
CA GLY A 203 -4.38 15.06 -11.73
C GLY A 203 -5.75 15.29 -12.38
N ALA A 204 -5.79 15.39 -13.72
CA ALA A 204 -7.01 15.69 -14.44
C ALA A 204 -7.98 14.51 -14.51
N TRP A 205 -7.52 13.33 -14.92
CA TRP A 205 -8.39 12.16 -15.05
C TRP A 205 -8.67 11.49 -13.70
N GLY A 206 -7.70 11.53 -12.77
CA GLY A 206 -7.86 10.99 -11.42
C GLY A 206 -8.92 11.74 -10.63
N MET A 207 -9.00 13.08 -10.75
CA MET A 207 -10.08 13.87 -10.15
C MET A 207 -11.45 13.51 -10.75
N ALA A 208 -11.51 13.32 -12.08
CA ALA A 208 -12.75 12.93 -12.73
C ALA A 208 -13.21 11.53 -12.32
N LEU A 209 -12.29 10.57 -12.25
CA LEU A 209 -12.55 9.23 -11.74
C LEU A 209 -13.02 9.26 -10.28
N THR A 210 -12.28 10.00 -9.43
CA THR A 210 -12.65 10.16 -8.02
C THR A 210 -14.06 10.71 -7.85
N LYS A 211 -14.42 11.75 -8.63
CA LYS A 211 -15.77 12.31 -8.59
C LYS A 211 -16.84 11.29 -9.00
N MET A 212 -16.60 10.56 -10.07
CA MET A 212 -17.52 9.52 -10.58
C MET A 212 -17.74 8.41 -9.53
N LEU A 213 -16.66 7.92 -8.92
CA LEU A 213 -16.72 6.90 -7.89
C LEU A 213 -17.31 7.44 -6.58
N ALA A 214 -17.06 8.70 -6.23
CA ALA A 214 -17.61 9.33 -5.04
C ALA A 214 -19.14 9.40 -5.09
N GLU A 215 -19.73 9.67 -6.24
CA GLU A 215 -21.19 9.67 -6.41
C GLU A 215 -21.79 8.29 -6.11
N GLN A 216 -21.07 7.22 -6.41
CA GLN A 216 -21.47 5.84 -6.13
C GLN A 216 -21.31 5.46 -4.65
N LEU A 217 -20.28 5.96 -3.98
CA LEU A 217 -19.97 5.65 -2.58
C LEU A 217 -20.60 6.64 -1.58
N ALA A 218 -21.07 7.79 -2.02
CA ALA A 218 -21.66 8.82 -1.17
C ALA A 218 -22.86 8.31 -0.35
N GLN A 219 -23.63 7.36 -0.89
CA GLN A 219 -24.74 6.74 -0.17
C GLN A 219 -24.29 5.97 1.07
N ALA A 220 -23.02 5.55 1.14
CA ALA A 220 -22.43 4.87 2.26
C ALA A 220 -21.76 5.82 3.26
N GLY A 221 -21.74 7.15 3.02
CA GLY A 221 -21.04 8.11 3.87
C GLY A 221 -19.51 8.02 3.77
N ALA A 222 -19.02 7.56 2.63
CA ALA A 222 -17.61 7.43 2.33
C ALA A 222 -17.15 8.48 1.31
N GLU A 223 -15.92 8.94 1.45
CA GLU A 223 -15.25 9.84 0.53
C GLU A 223 -14.05 9.15 -0.11
N ILE A 224 -13.83 9.37 -1.39
CA ILE A 224 -12.61 8.94 -2.07
C ILE A 224 -11.66 10.12 -2.11
N LEU A 225 -10.45 9.89 -1.63
CA LEU A 225 -9.40 10.90 -1.74
C LEU A 225 -8.90 10.99 -3.19
N PRO A 226 -8.44 12.19 -3.61
CA PRO A 226 -7.78 12.36 -4.89
C PRO A 226 -6.66 11.34 -5.05
N MET A 227 -6.54 10.78 -6.24
CA MET A 227 -5.55 9.75 -6.53
C MET A 227 -4.14 10.28 -6.31
N ALA A 228 -3.44 9.68 -5.35
CA ALA A 228 -2.07 10.05 -5.00
C ALA A 228 -1.01 9.16 -5.66
N ARG A 229 -1.42 8.02 -6.20
CA ARG A 229 -0.50 7.02 -6.77
C ARG A 229 -0.95 6.62 -8.17
N PRO A 230 0.00 6.48 -9.11
CA PRO A 230 -0.33 6.04 -10.46
C PRO A 230 -0.75 4.56 -10.47
N PRO A 231 -1.47 4.15 -11.53
CA PRO A 231 -1.72 2.73 -11.78
C PRO A 231 -0.40 2.01 -12.06
N ALA A 232 -0.31 0.76 -11.64
CA ALA A 232 0.88 -0.07 -11.84
C ALA A 232 0.46 -1.55 -11.99
N ASP A 233 1.42 -2.44 -12.23
CA ASP A 233 1.17 -3.88 -12.09
C ASP A 233 0.66 -4.22 -10.68
N LEU A 234 0.03 -5.39 -10.53
CA LEU A 234 -0.66 -5.75 -9.30
C LEU A 234 0.23 -5.63 -8.06
N LEU A 235 1.48 -6.10 -8.14
CA LEU A 235 2.38 -6.09 -6.99
C LEU A 235 2.83 -4.67 -6.62
N ARG A 236 3.15 -3.83 -7.61
CA ARG A 236 3.53 -2.43 -7.35
C ARG A 236 2.34 -1.62 -6.84
N ALA A 237 1.16 -1.83 -7.43
CA ALA A 237 -0.06 -1.16 -7.01
C ALA A 237 -0.48 -1.55 -5.58
N SER A 238 -0.40 -2.84 -5.22
CA SER A 238 -0.64 -3.33 -3.86
C SER A 238 0.27 -2.63 -2.85
N TYR A 239 1.58 -2.60 -3.10
CA TYR A 239 2.53 -1.92 -2.22
C TYR A 239 2.26 -0.41 -2.14
N ALA A 240 2.10 0.27 -3.29
CA ALA A 240 1.85 1.71 -3.33
C ALA A 240 0.54 2.09 -2.64
N GLY A 241 -0.51 1.29 -2.85
CA GLY A 241 -1.81 1.49 -2.20
C GLY A 241 -1.74 1.32 -0.69
N ARG A 242 -1.09 0.24 -0.22
CA ARG A 242 -0.86 0.00 1.20
C ARG A 242 -0.09 1.15 1.86
N THR A 243 0.98 1.63 1.23
CA THR A 243 1.75 2.77 1.73
C THR A 243 0.88 4.02 1.82
N ALA A 244 0.10 4.34 0.79
CA ALA A 244 -0.80 5.49 0.79
C ALA A 244 -1.92 5.38 1.85
N GLN A 245 -2.44 4.18 2.08
CA GLN A 245 -3.39 3.91 3.16
C GLN A 245 -2.78 4.20 4.53
N LEU A 246 -1.58 3.69 4.80
CA LEU A 246 -0.88 3.90 6.07
C LEU A 246 -0.49 5.37 6.28
N GLU A 247 0.00 6.06 5.25
CA GLU A 247 0.27 7.51 5.28
C GLU A 247 -0.99 8.29 5.67
N THR A 248 -2.11 8.00 5.02
CA THR A 248 -3.40 8.66 5.28
C THR A 248 -3.91 8.34 6.69
N ALA A 249 -3.85 7.09 7.10
CA ALA A 249 -4.30 6.65 8.41
C ALA A 249 -3.44 7.27 9.53
N CYS A 250 -2.12 7.34 9.35
CA CYS A 250 -1.20 7.99 10.28
C CYS A 250 -1.53 9.49 10.41
N ASN A 251 -1.82 10.15 9.29
CA ASN A 251 -2.17 11.57 9.25
C ASN A 251 -3.47 11.86 10.03
N LEU A 252 -4.51 11.06 9.79
CA LEU A 252 -5.77 11.15 10.52
C LEU A 252 -5.59 10.85 12.01
N PHE A 253 -4.80 9.81 12.34
CA PHE A 253 -4.48 9.47 13.72
C PHE A 253 -3.79 10.63 14.43
N ALA A 254 -2.67 11.13 13.89
CA ALA A 254 -1.89 12.20 14.51
C ALA A 254 -2.74 13.46 14.74
N SER A 255 -3.48 13.90 13.70
CA SER A 255 -4.34 15.08 13.79
C SER A 255 -5.44 14.92 14.84
N ASN A 256 -6.08 13.76 14.91
CA ASN A 256 -7.13 13.48 15.87
C ASN A 256 -6.58 13.34 17.31
N ALA A 257 -5.45 12.64 17.48
CA ALA A 257 -4.79 12.47 18.77
C ALA A 257 -4.37 13.83 19.35
N VAL A 258 -3.63 14.64 18.56
CA VAL A 258 -3.21 15.98 19.01
C VAL A 258 -4.40 16.83 19.45
N ARG A 259 -5.49 16.83 18.70
CA ARG A 259 -6.72 17.56 19.08
C ARG A 259 -7.29 17.06 20.38
N ARG A 260 -7.36 15.75 20.62
CA ARG A 260 -7.88 15.18 21.87
C ARG A 260 -6.98 15.53 23.06
N PHE A 261 -5.68 15.36 22.91
CA PHE A 261 -4.72 15.69 23.97
C PHE A 261 -4.81 17.16 24.37
N ARG A 262 -4.80 18.08 23.41
CA ARG A 262 -4.89 19.52 23.68
C ARG A 262 -6.20 19.93 24.33
N SER A 263 -7.31 19.27 24.00
CA SER A 263 -8.60 19.58 24.62
C SER A 263 -8.72 19.04 26.05
N ALA A 264 -7.96 18.01 26.40
CA ALA A 264 -8.04 17.37 27.71
C ALA A 264 -7.00 17.89 28.69
N SER A 265 -5.73 18.04 28.31
CA SER A 265 -4.65 18.20 29.27
C SER A 265 -3.37 18.88 28.73
N GLY A 266 -3.31 19.28 27.47
CA GLY A 266 -2.18 20.02 26.91
C GLY A 266 -1.44 19.30 25.77
N ASP A 267 -0.19 19.70 25.48
CA ASP A 267 0.56 19.19 24.35
C ASP A 267 1.07 17.76 24.63
N PRO A 268 0.88 16.83 23.68
CA PRO A 268 1.36 15.47 23.83
C PRO A 268 2.86 15.35 23.56
N VAL A 269 3.45 14.28 24.08
CA VAL A 269 4.74 13.75 23.66
C VAL A 269 4.49 12.65 22.63
N ALA A 270 5.20 12.70 21.52
CA ALA A 270 5.19 11.65 20.51
C ALA A 270 6.45 10.79 20.63
N ILE A 271 6.28 9.48 20.64
CA ILE A 271 7.38 8.52 20.73
C ILE A 271 7.32 7.59 19.52
N LEU A 272 8.42 7.53 18.78
CA LEU A 272 8.62 6.61 17.68
C LEU A 272 9.49 5.44 18.13
N SER A 273 9.07 4.22 17.80
CA SER A 273 9.82 3.01 18.13
C SER A 273 9.58 1.90 17.13
N THR A 274 10.50 0.97 17.05
CA THR A 274 10.37 -0.25 16.25
C THR A 274 10.18 -1.46 17.15
N HIS A 275 9.54 -2.50 16.63
CA HIS A 275 9.18 -3.70 17.37
C HIS A 275 9.62 -4.97 16.64
N ASP A 276 9.96 -6.02 17.39
CA ASP A 276 10.46 -7.30 16.86
C ASP A 276 9.51 -7.99 15.88
N ASN A 277 8.22 -7.64 15.93
CA ASN A 277 7.24 -8.14 14.96
C ASN A 277 7.25 -7.39 13.62
N GLY A 278 8.27 -6.55 13.38
CA GLY A 278 8.40 -5.79 12.14
C GLY A 278 7.54 -4.54 12.07
N ASP A 279 7.13 -3.95 13.20
CA ASP A 279 6.31 -2.74 13.21
C ASP A 279 7.14 -1.50 13.54
N LEU A 280 6.82 -0.38 12.90
CA LEU A 280 7.06 0.96 13.40
C LEU A 280 5.82 1.42 14.15
N ARG A 281 5.99 2.00 15.33
CA ARG A 281 4.87 2.52 16.13
C ARG A 281 5.08 3.99 16.46
N LEU A 282 3.99 4.73 16.33
CA LEU A 282 3.86 6.08 16.84
C LEU A 282 2.95 6.04 18.06
N THR A 283 3.51 6.32 19.24
CA THR A 283 2.74 6.43 20.47
C THR A 283 2.68 7.88 20.90
N MET A 284 1.49 8.33 21.23
CA MET A 284 1.24 9.66 21.77
C MET A 284 0.74 9.54 23.20
N SER A 285 1.37 10.25 24.11
CA SER A 285 1.03 10.24 25.52
C SER A 285 1.14 11.64 26.10
N GLN A 286 0.54 11.82 27.28
CA GLN A 286 0.79 12.98 28.09
C GLN A 286 1.95 12.70 29.06
N PRO A 287 2.85 13.68 29.26
CA PRO A 287 3.78 13.62 30.37
C PRO A 287 2.99 13.52 31.66
N PHE A 288 3.26 12.52 32.47
CA PHE A 288 2.67 12.32 33.79
C PHE A 288 1.21 11.80 33.84
N ASP A 289 0.59 11.44 32.70
CA ASP A 289 -0.73 10.82 32.66
C ASP A 289 -0.69 9.47 31.92
N ASP A 290 -0.58 8.39 32.69
CA ASP A 290 -0.54 7.01 32.17
C ASP A 290 -1.86 6.55 31.55
N GLN A 291 -2.94 7.30 31.74
CA GLN A 291 -4.28 6.91 31.26
C GLN A 291 -4.54 7.41 29.84
N MET A 292 -3.87 8.48 29.43
CA MET A 292 -3.98 9.01 28.10
C MET A 292 -2.81 8.56 27.22
N VAL A 293 -2.97 7.39 26.61
CA VAL A 293 -2.02 6.85 25.64
C VAL A 293 -2.79 6.43 24.39
N GLU A 294 -2.35 6.91 23.25
CA GLU A 294 -2.88 6.53 21.95
C GLU A 294 -1.76 6.07 21.06
N GLY A 295 -2.00 5.07 20.22
CA GLY A 295 -0.97 4.49 19.37
C GLY A 295 -1.44 4.24 17.94
N PHE A 296 -0.50 4.39 17.02
CA PHE A 296 -0.62 4.01 15.63
C PHE A 296 0.45 2.98 15.29
N ARG A 297 0.04 1.95 14.58
CA ARG A 297 0.90 0.86 14.14
C ARG A 297 1.10 0.92 12.63
N TRP A 298 2.37 0.95 12.22
CA TRP A 298 2.78 0.83 10.83
C TRP A 298 3.51 -0.50 10.64
N PRO A 299 2.85 -1.55 10.14
CA PRO A 299 3.54 -2.80 9.82
C PRO A 299 4.51 -2.56 8.68
N LEU A 300 5.80 -2.85 8.86
CA LEU A 300 6.82 -2.60 7.85
C LEU A 300 6.80 -3.70 6.77
N HIS A 301 6.85 -3.24 5.53
CA HIS A 301 7.04 -4.11 4.36
C HIS A 301 8.53 -4.21 4.02
N PRO A 302 9.04 -5.32 3.43
CA PRO A 302 10.45 -5.42 3.03
C PRO A 302 10.96 -4.30 2.13
N LEU A 303 10.10 -3.64 1.36
CA LEU A 303 10.43 -2.51 0.49
C LEU A 303 10.35 -1.14 1.18
N ASP A 304 9.90 -1.06 2.43
CA ASP A 304 9.75 0.21 3.12
C ASP A 304 11.13 0.82 3.42
N ASP A 305 11.26 2.11 3.19
CA ASP A 305 12.40 2.91 3.63
C ASP A 305 12.07 3.47 5.03
N LEU A 306 12.53 2.79 6.06
CA LEU A 306 12.27 3.18 7.46
C LEU A 306 12.72 4.60 7.77
N PRO A 307 13.92 5.06 7.38
CA PRO A 307 14.32 6.45 7.52
C PRO A 307 13.34 7.45 6.86
N ALA A 308 12.91 7.18 5.62
CA ALA A 308 11.97 8.04 4.91
C ALA A 308 10.59 8.09 5.59
N ILE A 309 10.07 6.95 6.03
CA ILE A 309 8.80 6.88 6.77
C ILE A 309 8.91 7.63 8.10
N THR A 310 10.01 7.45 8.83
CA THR A 310 10.25 8.16 10.10
C THR A 310 10.31 9.67 9.88
N ALA A 311 11.02 10.13 8.86
CA ALA A 311 11.10 11.55 8.51
C ALA A 311 9.71 12.13 8.16
N MET A 312 8.91 11.41 7.37
CA MET A 312 7.55 11.79 7.02
C MET A 312 6.66 11.93 8.27
N ILE A 313 6.75 10.97 9.22
CA ILE A 313 5.97 11.05 10.47
C ILE A 313 6.42 12.24 11.33
N VAL A 314 7.73 12.50 11.42
CA VAL A 314 8.26 13.67 12.17
C VAL A 314 7.77 14.97 11.54
N GLU A 315 7.79 15.09 10.21
CA GLU A 315 7.26 16.25 9.50
C GLU A 315 5.77 16.45 9.76
N LEU A 316 4.97 15.37 9.69
CA LEU A 316 3.55 15.38 10.00
C LEU A 316 3.27 15.86 11.43
N LEU A 317 4.01 15.35 12.42
CA LEU A 317 3.89 15.77 13.80
C LEU A 317 4.27 17.25 13.97
N GLY A 318 5.31 17.70 13.28
CA GLY A 318 5.70 19.11 13.22
C GLY A 318 4.61 20.01 12.64
N ALA A 319 3.95 19.56 11.57
CA ALA A 319 2.79 20.26 10.98
C ALA A 319 1.61 20.32 11.97
N CYS A 320 1.43 19.28 12.81
CA CYS A 320 0.48 19.26 13.91
C CYS A 320 0.98 20.06 15.14
N ARG A 321 2.15 20.71 15.07
CA ARG A 321 2.78 21.48 16.14
C ARG A 321 3.10 20.65 17.40
N VAL A 322 3.42 19.39 17.24
CA VAL A 322 3.99 18.55 18.31
C VAL A 322 5.47 18.96 18.44
N THR A 323 5.85 19.48 19.61
CA THR A 323 7.20 20.01 19.84
C THR A 323 8.16 19.00 20.43
N ARG A 324 7.62 17.96 21.07
CA ARG A 324 8.40 16.90 21.71
C ARG A 324 8.21 15.59 21.00
N ILE A 325 9.23 15.18 20.24
CA ILE A 325 9.28 13.94 19.48
C ILE A 325 10.54 13.19 19.92
N GLU A 326 10.37 11.97 20.39
CA GLU A 326 11.44 11.14 20.94
C GLU A 326 11.51 9.79 20.21
N ALA A 327 12.69 9.17 20.22
CA ALA A 327 12.90 7.81 19.75
C ALA A 327 13.06 6.87 20.93
N ALA A 328 12.31 5.80 20.97
CA ALA A 328 12.54 4.72 21.92
C ALA A 328 13.50 3.69 21.32
N PRO A 329 14.69 3.47 21.91
CA PRO A 329 15.70 2.61 21.33
C PRO A 329 15.39 1.11 21.48
N HIS A 330 14.34 0.75 22.20
CA HIS A 330 14.00 -0.63 22.49
C HIS A 330 12.70 -1.04 21.82
N VAL A 331 12.73 -2.23 21.30
CA VAL A 331 11.65 -2.94 20.67
C VAL A 331 10.88 -3.70 21.74
N LEU A 332 9.62 -3.35 21.94
CA LEU A 332 8.75 -4.06 22.87
C LEU A 332 7.51 -4.52 22.14
N ALA A 333 7.26 -5.82 22.18
CA ALA A 333 6.14 -6.45 21.46
C ALA A 333 4.79 -6.33 22.19
N GLU A 334 4.71 -5.56 23.28
CA GLU A 334 3.56 -5.56 24.17
C GLU A 334 2.55 -4.46 23.84
N ASN A 335 1.29 -4.83 23.94
CA ASN A 335 0.18 -3.89 23.98
C ASN A 335 -0.31 -3.75 25.42
N ASN A 336 -0.85 -2.60 25.76
CA ASN A 336 -1.52 -2.43 27.07
C ASN A 336 -2.85 -3.22 27.11
N ALA A 337 -3.51 -3.23 28.25
CA ALA A 337 -4.81 -3.90 28.44
C ALA A 337 -5.92 -3.45 27.47
N LEU A 338 -5.75 -2.30 26.82
CA LEU A 338 -6.67 -1.77 25.81
C LEU A 338 -6.29 -2.16 24.38
N GLY A 339 -5.24 -2.97 24.21
CA GLY A 339 -4.74 -3.35 22.88
C GLY A 339 -3.99 -2.24 22.13
N LEU A 340 -3.68 -1.13 22.80
CA LEU A 340 -2.92 -0.03 22.22
C LEU A 340 -1.41 -0.30 22.28
N PRO A 341 -0.63 0.21 21.31
CA PRO A 341 0.82 0.16 21.39
C PRO A 341 1.27 0.80 22.72
N TRP A 342 1.87 0.00 23.57
CA TRP A 342 2.31 0.42 24.88
C TRP A 342 3.76 0.07 25.08
N PHE A 343 4.52 0.99 25.66
CA PHE A 343 5.90 0.78 25.99
C PHE A 343 6.08 0.95 27.51
N PRO A 344 6.43 -0.09 28.25
CA PRO A 344 6.73 0.05 29.67
C PRO A 344 7.74 1.17 29.96
N ALA A 345 8.70 1.37 29.08
CA ALA A 345 9.65 2.47 29.15
C ALA A 345 9.01 3.86 29.02
N LEU A 346 7.77 3.98 28.52
CA LEU A 346 7.06 5.24 28.49
C LEU A 346 6.83 5.84 29.89
N ARG A 347 6.75 5.01 30.90
CA ARG A 347 6.62 5.49 32.27
C ARG A 347 7.88 6.16 32.80
N GLU A 348 9.04 5.68 32.35
CA GLU A 348 10.34 6.17 32.81
C GLU A 348 10.91 7.23 31.86
N TRP A 349 10.64 7.09 30.58
CA TRP A 349 11.21 7.92 29.52
C TRP A 349 10.87 9.41 29.65
N PRO A 350 9.61 9.83 29.82
CA PRO A 350 9.23 11.24 29.93
C PRO A 350 9.74 11.88 31.23
N VAL A 351 9.91 11.09 32.29
CA VAL A 351 10.35 11.60 33.59
C VAL A 351 11.85 11.91 33.58
N ALA A 352 12.65 11.11 32.85
CA ALA A 352 14.09 11.32 32.73
C ALA A 352 14.48 12.52 31.84
N ALA A 353 13.64 12.89 30.91
CA ALA A 353 13.88 13.98 29.98
C ALA A 353 13.45 15.37 30.50
N GLY A 354 12.83 15.42 31.66
CA GLY A 354 12.31 16.66 32.30
C GLY A 354 13.28 17.36 33.24
N HIS A 355 14.56 16.98 33.27
CA HIS A 355 15.61 17.60 34.12
C HIS A 355 16.67 18.32 33.32
#